data_1ab0b0e7bc531b778e12d44e52da68cf
#
_entry.id   1ab0b0e7bc531b778e12d44e52da68cf
#
_cell.length_a   1.000
_cell.length_b   1.000
_cell.length_c   1.000
_cell.angle_alpha   90.00
_cell.angle_beta   90.00
_cell.angle_gamma   90.00
#
_symmetry.space_group_name_H-M   'P 1'
#
loop_
_entity.id
_entity.type
_entity.pdbx_description
1 polymer ?
#
loop_
_entity_poly.entity_id
_entity_poly.type
_entity_poly.pdbx_seq_one_letter_code
_entity_poly.pdbx_strand_id
1 'polypeptide(L)'
;MPAFATGSLTIPKQKIAPWLDKIKNGSAVATLSTPMPMTFGEGESWTFDIGEAEYVAEGGAKGASTVTATTKTIKPFKFHKTLRFNEEVLWADEDRQLEVIQEILDLIQPALSRALDFGVFHEVNPTGGAVVAAMTGGLTGTTNLVEYVAADKPYVSLDAADALVLADGFNPRDIALDPTYAAKFSALRNATTEQKLYPDFRLGTEVSDLDGHRASVSNTVRGSGVLAVDTKALGFVGNFDTIRWGVQKSIGLEVIRYGDPDGGGDLKRYNQVAFRSEVVYGWGVADLNAVAKIHDLV
;
A
#
# COMPACT_ATOMS: atom_id res chain seq x y z
N MET A 1 -47.16 7.55 6.39
CA MET A 1 -45.73 7.81 6.10
C MET A 1 -45.31 6.83 5.02
N PRO A 2 -44.80 7.27 3.89
CA PRO A 2 -44.34 6.33 2.86
C PRO A 2 -43.13 5.54 3.41
N ALA A 3 -43.24 4.22 3.40
CA ALA A 3 -42.14 3.34 3.70
C ALA A 3 -41.02 3.60 2.64
N PHE A 4 -39.82 3.90 3.09
CA PHE A 4 -38.66 3.98 2.21
C PHE A 4 -38.49 2.64 1.48
N ALA A 5 -38.64 2.69 0.17
CA ALA A 5 -38.48 1.52 -0.68
C ALA A 5 -37.03 1.03 -0.60
N THR A 6 -36.86 -0.27 -0.40
CA THR A 6 -35.61 -0.99 -0.50
C THR A 6 -34.93 -0.65 -1.82
N GLY A 7 -33.91 0.20 -1.81
CA GLY A 7 -33.15 0.56 -3.00
C GLY A 7 -32.80 2.04 -3.18
N SER A 8 -33.28 2.93 -2.32
CA SER A 8 -33.09 4.38 -2.52
C SER A 8 -31.84 4.99 -1.87
N LEU A 9 -31.00 4.21 -1.19
CA LEU A 9 -29.65 4.65 -0.83
C LEU A 9 -28.67 4.31 -1.99
N THR A 10 -28.88 4.98 -3.11
CA THR A 10 -27.89 4.96 -4.19
C THR A 10 -26.82 5.98 -3.84
N ILE A 11 -25.71 5.50 -3.32
CA ILE A 11 -24.51 6.34 -3.19
C ILE A 11 -24.15 6.80 -4.61
N PRO A 12 -24.14 8.12 -4.90
CA PRO A 12 -23.88 8.60 -6.25
C PRO A 12 -22.53 8.10 -6.76
N LYS A 13 -22.52 7.54 -7.97
CA LYS A 13 -21.31 7.06 -8.67
C LYS A 13 -20.18 8.09 -8.82
N GLN A 14 -20.47 9.36 -8.58
CA GLN A 14 -19.51 10.48 -8.66
C GLN A 14 -18.50 10.56 -7.51
N LYS A 15 -18.57 9.68 -6.48
CA LYS A 15 -17.64 9.70 -5.34
C LYS A 15 -16.43 8.76 -5.46
N ILE A 16 -16.15 8.22 -6.65
CA ILE A 16 -14.97 7.35 -6.87
C ILE A 16 -13.65 8.13 -6.76
N ALA A 17 -13.60 9.36 -7.27
CA ALA A 17 -12.39 10.18 -7.23
C ALA A 17 -11.97 10.60 -5.81
N PRO A 18 -12.88 11.12 -4.94
CA PRO A 18 -12.54 11.36 -3.54
C PRO A 18 -12.14 10.11 -2.77
N TRP A 19 -12.64 8.94 -3.19
CA TRP A 19 -12.31 7.67 -2.57
C TRP A 19 -10.87 7.24 -2.88
N LEU A 20 -10.42 7.43 -4.14
CA LEU A 20 -9.02 7.19 -4.54
C LEU A 20 -8.04 8.11 -3.81
N ASP A 21 -8.38 9.38 -3.62
CA ASP A 21 -7.53 10.31 -2.87
C ASP A 21 -7.43 9.94 -1.39
N LYS A 22 -8.51 9.45 -0.79
CA LYS A 22 -8.50 8.95 0.59
C LYS A 22 -7.72 7.63 0.73
N ILE A 23 -7.73 6.74 -0.27
CA ILE A 23 -6.88 5.55 -0.31
C ILE A 23 -5.41 5.95 -0.27
N LYS A 24 -5.00 6.94 -1.06
CA LYS A 24 -3.63 7.44 -1.06
C LYS A 24 -3.16 7.89 0.32
N ASN A 25 -4.01 8.57 1.07
CA ASN A 25 -3.66 9.07 2.40
C ASN A 25 -3.52 7.97 3.48
N GLY A 26 -3.93 6.73 3.20
CA GLY A 26 -3.87 5.61 4.15
C GLY A 26 -2.83 4.54 3.83
N SER A 27 -2.20 4.59 2.65
CA SER A 27 -1.25 3.58 2.15
C SER A 27 0.05 4.22 1.70
N ALA A 28 1.18 3.74 2.22
CA ALA A 28 2.51 4.19 1.80
C ALA A 28 2.79 3.82 0.33
N VAL A 29 2.36 2.62 -0.11
CA VAL A 29 2.47 2.19 -1.51
C VAL A 29 1.69 3.12 -2.42
N ALA A 30 0.43 3.42 -2.09
CA ALA A 30 -0.41 4.29 -2.91
C ALA A 30 0.09 5.73 -2.97
N THR A 31 0.79 6.17 -1.92
CA THR A 31 1.33 7.53 -1.81
C THR A 31 2.63 7.69 -2.63
N LEU A 32 3.48 6.66 -2.63
CA LEU A 32 4.80 6.70 -3.30
C LEU A 32 4.75 6.23 -4.76
N SER A 33 3.77 5.43 -5.14
CA SER A 33 3.61 4.89 -6.49
C SER A 33 2.37 5.42 -7.21
N THR A 34 2.38 5.32 -8.55
CA THR A 34 1.27 5.81 -9.36
C THR A 34 0.31 4.66 -9.67
N PRO A 35 -0.99 4.78 -9.34
CA PRO A 35 -1.98 3.77 -9.68
C PRO A 35 -2.20 3.69 -11.21
N MET A 36 -2.41 2.47 -11.70
CA MET A 36 -2.75 2.21 -13.09
C MET A 36 -4.25 1.90 -13.22
N PRO A 37 -4.91 2.37 -14.29
CA PRO A 37 -6.26 1.93 -14.59
C PRO A 37 -6.24 0.43 -14.94
N MET A 38 -7.04 -0.36 -14.22
CA MET A 38 -7.13 -1.82 -14.41
C MET A 38 -8.57 -2.23 -14.62
N THR A 39 -8.80 -3.17 -15.54
CA THR A 39 -10.08 -3.88 -15.64
C THR A 39 -10.09 -5.05 -14.67
N PHE A 40 -11.28 -5.50 -14.26
CA PHE A 40 -11.41 -6.67 -13.39
C PHE A 40 -10.91 -7.94 -14.11
N GLY A 41 -10.01 -8.67 -13.44
CA GLY A 41 -9.42 -9.90 -13.94
C GLY A 41 -7.90 -9.95 -13.76
N GLU A 42 -7.30 -11.02 -14.23
CA GLU A 42 -5.84 -11.14 -14.29
C GLU A 42 -5.31 -10.26 -15.41
N GLY A 43 -4.22 -9.53 -15.12
CA GLY A 43 -3.49 -8.72 -16.07
C GLY A 43 -2.05 -9.20 -16.21
N GLU A 44 -1.43 -8.88 -17.32
CA GLU A 44 -0.01 -9.15 -17.56
C GLU A 44 0.73 -7.83 -17.76
N SER A 45 1.85 -7.68 -17.08
CA SER A 45 2.82 -6.61 -17.31
C SER A 45 4.08 -7.19 -17.93
N TRP A 46 4.50 -6.61 -19.05
CA TRP A 46 5.68 -7.05 -19.81
C TRP A 46 6.86 -6.15 -19.48
N THR A 47 8.00 -6.76 -19.21
CA THR A 47 9.29 -6.07 -19.11
C THR A 47 10.21 -6.65 -20.17
N PHE A 48 10.86 -5.79 -20.93
CA PHE A 48 11.80 -6.20 -21.98
C PHE A 48 13.21 -5.82 -21.57
N ASP A 49 14.10 -6.80 -21.64
CA ASP A 49 15.53 -6.58 -21.56
C ASP A 49 16.09 -6.69 -22.99
N ILE A 50 16.69 -5.58 -23.44
CA ILE A 50 17.23 -5.45 -24.81
C ILE A 50 18.77 -5.46 -24.84
N GLY A 51 19.42 -5.52 -23.67
CA GLY A 51 20.88 -5.43 -23.56
C GLY A 51 21.44 -4.07 -23.99
N GLU A 52 22.76 -4.00 -24.09
CA GLU A 52 23.50 -2.79 -24.48
C GLU A 52 23.56 -2.62 -26.01
N ALA A 53 23.74 -1.38 -26.44
CA ALA A 53 23.91 -1.07 -27.86
C ALA A 53 25.30 -1.47 -28.35
N GLU A 54 25.38 -2.11 -29.52
CA GLU A 54 26.63 -2.50 -30.18
C GLU A 54 27.20 -1.36 -31.03
N TYR A 55 28.49 -1.07 -30.88
CA TYR A 55 29.19 -0.18 -31.78
C TYR A 55 29.51 -0.90 -33.12
N VAL A 56 29.14 -0.28 -34.22
CA VAL A 56 29.45 -0.79 -35.57
C VAL A 56 30.32 0.23 -36.30
N ALA A 57 31.50 -0.20 -36.77
CA ALA A 57 32.35 0.63 -37.58
C ALA A 57 31.77 0.91 -38.97
N GLU A 58 32.24 1.95 -39.65
CA GLU A 58 31.82 2.27 -41.00
C GLU A 58 32.04 1.07 -41.97
N GLY A 59 30.96 0.64 -42.63
CA GLY A 59 30.97 -0.55 -43.48
C GLY A 59 30.85 -1.90 -42.73
N GLY A 60 30.75 -1.91 -41.42
CA GLY A 60 30.57 -3.11 -40.60
C GLY A 60 29.13 -3.68 -40.67
N ALA A 61 29.01 -5.00 -40.56
CA ALA A 61 27.73 -5.65 -40.48
C ALA A 61 27.09 -5.41 -39.08
N LYS A 62 25.79 -5.13 -39.06
CA LYS A 62 25.01 -5.01 -37.79
C LYS A 62 24.62 -6.40 -37.28
N GLY A 63 24.98 -6.70 -36.04
CA GLY A 63 24.58 -7.93 -35.36
C GLY A 63 23.06 -7.97 -35.06
N ALA A 64 22.54 -9.17 -34.87
CA ALA A 64 21.16 -9.33 -34.40
C ALA A 64 21.13 -9.22 -32.87
N SER A 65 20.27 -8.35 -32.35
CA SER A 65 20.00 -8.24 -30.91
C SER A 65 18.89 -9.22 -30.52
N THR A 66 19.05 -9.84 -29.36
CA THR A 66 18.02 -10.68 -28.75
C THR A 66 17.25 -9.87 -27.72
N VAL A 67 15.94 -10.00 -27.70
CA VAL A 67 15.06 -9.39 -26.70
C VAL A 67 14.57 -10.47 -25.78
N THR A 68 14.81 -10.30 -24.47
CA THR A 68 14.24 -11.17 -23.45
C THR A 68 13.01 -10.49 -22.85
N ALA A 69 11.86 -11.13 -22.93
CA ALA A 69 10.62 -10.64 -22.32
C ALA A 69 10.34 -11.38 -21.02
N THR A 70 10.13 -10.65 -19.95
CA THR A 70 9.67 -11.18 -18.66
C THR A 70 8.23 -10.73 -18.44
N THR A 71 7.32 -11.70 -18.24
CA THR A 71 5.92 -11.43 -17.94
C THR A 71 5.69 -11.53 -16.44
N LYS A 72 5.07 -10.50 -15.87
CA LYS A 72 4.59 -10.51 -14.49
C LYS A 72 3.07 -10.49 -14.49
N THR A 73 2.47 -11.46 -13.84
CA THR A 73 1.00 -11.55 -13.73
C THR A 73 0.53 -10.69 -12.57
N ILE A 74 -0.44 -9.82 -12.86
CA ILE A 74 -1.16 -9.01 -11.86
C ILE A 74 -2.46 -9.73 -11.56
N LYS A 75 -2.66 -10.14 -10.29
CA LYS A 75 -3.86 -10.85 -9.86
C LYS A 75 -4.81 -9.95 -9.08
N PRO A 76 -6.13 -10.19 -9.18
CA PRO A 76 -7.11 -9.47 -8.37
C PRO A 76 -7.16 -10.03 -6.95
N PHE A 77 -7.07 -9.15 -5.94
CA PHE A 77 -7.22 -9.49 -4.54
C PHE A 77 -8.34 -8.67 -3.92
N LYS A 78 -9.32 -9.37 -3.36
CA LYS A 78 -10.51 -8.76 -2.78
C LYS A 78 -10.34 -8.58 -1.28
N PHE A 79 -10.54 -7.35 -0.83
CA PHE A 79 -10.59 -7.00 0.58
C PHE A 79 -11.95 -6.42 0.94
N HIS A 80 -12.43 -6.72 2.13
CA HIS A 80 -13.69 -6.19 2.63
C HIS A 80 -13.58 -5.86 4.12
N LYS A 81 -14.42 -4.94 4.55
CA LYS A 81 -14.67 -4.67 5.96
C LYS A 81 -16.16 -4.62 6.20
N THR A 82 -16.64 -5.41 7.16
CA THR A 82 -18.03 -5.43 7.59
C THR A 82 -18.11 -4.91 9.01
N LEU A 83 -19.01 -3.96 9.27
CA LEU A 83 -19.29 -3.41 10.58
C LEU A 83 -20.75 -3.65 10.89
N ARG A 84 -21.05 -4.14 12.10
CA ARG A 84 -22.38 -4.45 12.57
C ARG A 84 -22.84 -3.40 13.59
N PHE A 85 -24.06 -2.91 13.45
CA PHE A 85 -24.70 -1.92 14.33
C PHE A 85 -26.11 -2.35 14.68
N ASN A 86 -26.67 -1.78 15.75
CA ASN A 86 -28.08 -1.93 16.07
C ASN A 86 -28.94 -1.19 15.03
N GLU A 87 -30.13 -1.70 14.73
CA GLU A 87 -31.02 -1.14 13.69
C GLU A 87 -31.51 0.27 14.02
N GLU A 88 -31.44 0.68 15.30
CA GLU A 88 -31.81 2.03 15.75
C GLU A 88 -30.98 3.14 15.07
N VAL A 89 -29.79 2.83 14.59
CA VAL A 89 -28.96 3.77 13.80
C VAL A 89 -29.70 4.23 12.53
N LEU A 90 -30.59 3.39 11.98
CA LEU A 90 -31.39 3.70 10.79
C LEU A 90 -32.71 4.42 11.11
N TRP A 91 -33.06 4.58 12.39
CA TRP A 91 -34.29 5.28 12.82
C TRP A 91 -34.06 6.79 13.02
N ALA A 92 -32.82 7.22 12.98
CA ALA A 92 -32.47 8.63 13.07
C ALA A 92 -32.99 9.42 11.85
N ASP A 93 -33.10 10.74 11.99
CA ASP A 93 -33.42 11.64 10.91
C ASP A 93 -32.42 11.52 9.76
N GLU A 94 -32.83 11.88 8.56
CA GLU A 94 -32.05 11.72 7.32
C GLU A 94 -30.65 12.34 7.40
N ASP A 95 -30.53 13.50 8.01
CA ASP A 95 -29.24 14.21 8.19
C ASP A 95 -28.29 13.42 9.12
N ARG A 96 -28.80 12.89 10.21
CA ARG A 96 -28.02 12.04 11.14
C ARG A 96 -27.61 10.70 10.53
N GLN A 97 -28.48 10.11 9.69
CA GLN A 97 -28.11 8.89 8.95
C GLN A 97 -26.93 9.16 8.01
N LEU A 98 -26.91 10.31 7.33
CA LEU A 98 -25.81 10.70 6.45
C LEU A 98 -24.51 10.91 7.22
N GLU A 99 -24.55 11.52 8.40
CA GLU A 99 -23.39 11.71 9.29
C GLU A 99 -22.82 10.36 9.73
N VAL A 100 -23.67 9.44 10.19
CA VAL A 100 -23.25 8.08 10.61
C VAL A 100 -22.64 7.30 9.45
N ILE A 101 -23.25 7.36 8.25
CA ILE A 101 -22.71 6.72 7.06
C ILE A 101 -21.33 7.30 6.70
N GLN A 102 -21.16 8.61 6.81
CA GLN A 102 -19.88 9.25 6.54
C GLN A 102 -18.83 8.82 7.57
N GLU A 103 -19.17 8.76 8.84
CA GLU A 103 -18.27 8.30 9.90
C GLU A 103 -17.87 6.82 9.68
N ILE A 104 -18.82 5.97 9.32
CA ILE A 104 -18.54 4.57 8.98
C ILE A 104 -17.56 4.45 7.81
N LEU A 105 -17.75 5.25 6.76
CA LEU A 105 -16.85 5.30 5.61
C LEU A 105 -15.45 5.75 6.02
N ASP A 106 -15.36 6.77 6.87
CA ASP A 106 -14.08 7.30 7.35
C ASP A 106 -13.32 6.31 8.25
N LEU A 107 -14.03 5.40 8.93
CA LEU A 107 -13.45 4.30 9.70
C LEU A 107 -12.99 3.11 8.80
N ILE A 108 -13.75 2.79 7.75
CA ILE A 108 -13.47 1.65 6.87
C ILE A 108 -12.33 1.96 5.89
N GLN A 109 -12.27 3.17 5.35
CA GLN A 109 -11.31 3.55 4.31
C GLN A 109 -9.84 3.32 4.69
N PRO A 110 -9.34 3.74 5.87
CA PRO A 110 -7.97 3.47 6.27
C PRO A 110 -7.64 1.98 6.34
N ALA A 111 -8.60 1.16 6.80
CA ALA A 111 -8.40 -0.29 6.88
C ALA A 111 -8.26 -0.92 5.48
N LEU A 112 -9.07 -0.49 4.51
CA LEU A 112 -8.98 -0.97 3.13
C LEU A 112 -7.73 -0.43 2.42
N SER A 113 -7.31 0.81 2.69
CA SER A 113 -6.07 1.38 2.16
C SER A 113 -4.85 0.61 2.63
N ARG A 114 -4.77 0.34 3.93
CA ARG A 114 -3.66 -0.42 4.53
C ARG A 114 -3.59 -1.86 4.03
N ALA A 115 -4.72 -2.43 3.57
CA ALA A 115 -4.74 -3.77 3.00
C ALA A 115 -3.87 -3.89 1.73
N LEU A 116 -3.74 -2.82 0.93
CA LEU A 116 -2.82 -2.76 -0.20
C LEU A 116 -1.37 -2.89 0.27
N ASP A 117 -0.98 -2.12 1.29
CA ASP A 117 0.37 -2.17 1.85
C ASP A 117 0.73 -3.56 2.39
N PHE A 118 -0.18 -4.18 3.16
CA PHE A 118 0.05 -5.52 3.69
C PHE A 118 0.20 -6.58 2.60
N GLY A 119 -0.54 -6.44 1.50
CA GLY A 119 -0.40 -7.29 0.33
C GLY A 119 0.94 -7.09 -0.39
N VAL A 120 1.30 -5.85 -0.68
CA VAL A 120 2.51 -5.51 -1.44
C VAL A 120 3.78 -5.71 -0.62
N PHE A 121 3.79 -5.34 0.67
CA PHE A 121 4.99 -5.50 1.49
C PHE A 121 5.19 -6.93 1.96
N HIS A 122 4.14 -7.59 2.45
CA HIS A 122 4.25 -8.80 3.28
C HIS A 122 3.50 -10.02 2.74
N GLU A 123 2.68 -9.91 1.69
CA GLU A 123 1.86 -11.03 1.16
C GLU A 123 0.89 -11.63 2.19
N VAL A 124 0.33 -10.82 3.08
CA VAL A 124 -0.48 -11.30 4.20
C VAL A 124 -1.90 -10.75 4.18
N ASN A 125 -2.79 -11.51 4.81
CA ASN A 125 -4.12 -11.02 5.16
C ASN A 125 -4.01 -10.04 6.34
N PRO A 126 -4.47 -8.77 6.21
CA PRO A 126 -4.45 -7.79 7.30
C PRO A 126 -5.17 -8.24 8.57
N THR A 127 -6.17 -9.13 8.44
CA THR A 127 -6.88 -9.70 9.58
C THR A 127 -6.16 -10.98 10.02
N GLY A 128 -5.33 -10.86 11.03
CA GLY A 128 -4.61 -11.99 11.64
C GLY A 128 -3.22 -12.29 11.06
N GLY A 129 -2.76 -11.57 10.03
CA GLY A 129 -1.38 -11.64 9.54
C GLY A 129 -0.97 -12.94 8.87
N ALA A 130 -1.94 -13.78 8.46
CA ALA A 130 -1.65 -15.04 7.77
C ALA A 130 -1.13 -14.78 6.34
N VAL A 131 -0.08 -15.49 5.94
CA VAL A 131 0.45 -15.45 4.57
C VAL A 131 -0.60 -15.98 3.59
N VAL A 132 -0.80 -15.26 2.50
CA VAL A 132 -1.71 -15.63 1.41
C VAL A 132 -0.88 -16.15 0.24
N ALA A 133 -0.84 -17.47 0.04
CA ALA A 133 -0.01 -18.12 -0.98
C ALA A 133 -0.30 -17.66 -2.43
N ALA A 134 -1.46 -17.06 -2.68
CA ALA A 134 -1.80 -16.48 -3.99
C ALA A 134 -1.14 -15.12 -4.24
N MET A 135 -0.73 -14.41 -3.18
CA MET A 135 0.04 -13.18 -3.26
C MET A 135 1.52 -13.56 -3.42
N THR A 136 2.16 -13.05 -4.44
CA THR A 136 3.56 -13.37 -4.75
C THR A 136 4.33 -12.11 -5.14
N GLY A 137 5.61 -12.04 -4.79
CA GLY A 137 6.47 -10.91 -5.12
C GLY A 137 6.36 -9.74 -4.15
N GLY A 138 6.08 -10.02 -2.88
CA GLY A 138 6.10 -9.01 -1.82
C GLY A 138 7.51 -8.43 -1.60
N LEU A 139 7.58 -7.15 -1.22
CA LEU A 139 8.85 -6.44 -1.07
C LEU A 139 9.76 -7.03 0.01
N THR A 140 9.20 -7.72 1.00
CA THR A 140 10.00 -8.47 1.99
C THR A 140 10.84 -9.59 1.40
N GLY A 141 10.50 -10.04 0.19
CA GLY A 141 11.24 -11.07 -0.56
C GLY A 141 12.44 -10.55 -1.35
N THR A 142 12.76 -9.26 -1.30
CA THR A 142 13.97 -8.71 -1.94
C THR A 142 15.25 -9.33 -1.37
N THR A 143 16.26 -9.50 -2.23
CA THR A 143 17.61 -9.93 -1.84
C THR A 143 18.49 -8.78 -1.38
N ASN A 144 18.09 -7.53 -1.64
CA ASN A 144 18.79 -6.32 -1.23
C ASN A 144 18.47 -6.02 0.24
N LEU A 145 19.28 -6.56 1.13
CA LEU A 145 19.09 -6.47 2.58
C LEU A 145 20.16 -5.60 3.21
N VAL A 146 19.76 -4.66 4.04
CA VAL A 146 20.63 -3.80 4.83
C VAL A 146 20.26 -3.93 6.30
N GLU A 147 21.22 -4.32 7.12
CA GLU A 147 21.04 -4.34 8.58
C GLU A 147 21.21 -2.93 9.16
N TYR A 148 20.26 -2.52 9.98
CA TYR A 148 20.38 -1.31 10.76
C TYR A 148 21.13 -1.61 12.07
N VAL A 149 22.30 -1.00 12.22
CA VAL A 149 23.07 -1.09 13.46
C VAL A 149 22.66 0.05 14.39
N ALA A 150 22.15 -0.28 15.58
CA ALA A 150 21.62 0.72 16.52
C ALA A 150 22.62 1.76 17.00
N ALA A 151 23.93 1.43 16.97
CA ALA A 151 25.01 2.35 17.30
C ALA A 151 25.29 3.40 16.20
N ASP A 152 24.88 3.13 14.97
CA ASP A 152 25.11 4.00 13.84
C ASP A 152 24.00 5.04 13.66
N LYS A 153 24.31 6.08 12.91
CA LYS A 153 23.31 7.05 12.49
C LYS A 153 22.39 6.42 11.44
N PRO A 154 21.08 6.72 11.43
CA PRO A 154 20.13 6.06 10.52
C PRO A 154 20.42 6.32 9.03
N TYR A 155 21.09 7.41 8.68
CA TYR A 155 21.46 7.67 7.29
C TYR A 155 22.52 6.69 6.75
N VAL A 156 23.35 6.06 7.59
CA VAL A 156 24.35 5.06 7.14
C VAL A 156 23.66 3.84 6.49
N SER A 157 22.59 3.36 7.07
CA SER A 157 21.81 2.26 6.49
C SER A 157 20.98 2.72 5.28
N LEU A 158 20.59 4.00 5.21
CA LEU A 158 19.96 4.57 4.02
C LEU A 158 20.93 4.60 2.85
N ASP A 159 22.14 5.16 3.04
CA ASP A 159 23.21 5.23 2.02
C ASP A 159 23.57 3.81 1.52
N ALA A 160 23.63 2.83 2.42
CA ALA A 160 23.90 1.44 2.06
C ALA A 160 22.78 0.83 1.21
N ALA A 161 21.52 1.15 1.52
CA ALA A 161 20.36 0.69 0.74
C ALA A 161 20.37 1.32 -0.66
N ASP A 162 20.67 2.60 -0.76
CA ASP A 162 20.80 3.30 -2.04
C ASP A 162 21.88 2.69 -2.91
N ALA A 163 23.04 2.36 -2.32
CA ALA A 163 24.14 1.74 -3.03
C ALA A 163 23.76 0.38 -3.64
N LEU A 164 22.95 -0.44 -2.95
CA LEU A 164 22.46 -1.71 -3.47
C LEU A 164 21.52 -1.52 -4.66
N VAL A 165 20.55 -0.61 -4.53
CA VAL A 165 19.58 -0.32 -5.60
C VAL A 165 20.27 0.26 -6.83
N LEU A 166 21.27 1.14 -6.64
CA LEU A 166 22.08 1.69 -7.73
C LEU A 166 22.94 0.63 -8.40
N ALA A 167 23.49 -0.32 -7.65
CA ALA A 167 24.29 -1.42 -8.20
C ALA A 167 23.47 -2.32 -9.14
N ASP A 168 22.15 -2.46 -8.87
CA ASP A 168 21.22 -3.18 -9.73
C ASP A 168 20.66 -2.34 -10.89
N GLY A 169 21.16 -1.11 -11.06
CA GLY A 169 20.79 -0.22 -12.17
C GLY A 169 19.49 0.56 -11.98
N PHE A 170 18.92 0.57 -10.78
CA PHE A 170 17.72 1.34 -10.48
C PHE A 170 18.04 2.66 -9.75
N ASN A 171 17.13 3.61 -9.83
CA ASN A 171 17.27 4.89 -9.14
C ASN A 171 16.47 4.87 -7.83
N PRO A 172 17.10 4.90 -6.63
CA PRO A 172 16.43 4.94 -5.35
C PRO A 172 15.86 6.35 -5.11
N ARG A 173 14.58 6.50 -5.32
CA ARG A 173 13.87 7.78 -5.31
C ARG A 173 12.84 7.87 -4.21
N ASP A 174 12.38 6.73 -3.74
CA ASP A 174 11.26 6.60 -2.84
C ASP A 174 11.65 5.79 -1.60
N ILE A 175 11.09 6.16 -0.46
CA ILE A 175 11.31 5.45 0.79
C ILE A 175 10.02 5.32 1.61
N ALA A 176 9.67 4.10 1.97
CA ALA A 176 8.62 3.81 2.95
C ALA A 176 9.27 3.43 4.28
N LEU A 177 8.94 4.14 5.36
CA LEU A 177 9.57 4.00 6.68
C LEU A 177 8.58 3.54 7.75
N ASP A 178 9.07 2.67 8.65
CA ASP A 178 8.41 2.41 9.91
C ASP A 178 8.49 3.65 10.84
N PRO A 179 7.43 3.99 11.61
CA PRO A 179 7.43 5.16 12.48
C PRO A 179 8.56 5.18 13.51
N THR A 180 9.00 4.03 14.02
CA THR A 180 10.08 3.94 15.01
C THR A 180 11.44 4.30 14.39
N TYR A 181 11.67 3.92 13.17
CA TYR A 181 12.88 4.26 12.43
C TYR A 181 12.83 5.70 11.90
N ALA A 182 11.69 6.15 11.39
CA ALA A 182 11.46 7.53 10.96
C ALA A 182 11.71 8.54 12.10
N ALA A 183 11.31 8.20 13.33
CA ALA A 183 11.56 9.04 14.50
C ALA A 183 13.06 9.28 14.74
N LYS A 184 13.94 8.33 14.42
CA LYS A 184 15.39 8.47 14.55
C LYS A 184 15.94 9.54 13.59
N PHE A 185 15.45 9.62 12.34
CA PHE A 185 15.79 10.70 11.42
C PHE A 185 15.28 12.06 11.90
N SER A 186 14.05 12.14 12.35
CA SER A 186 13.47 13.37 12.89
C SER A 186 14.19 13.88 14.15
N ALA A 187 14.87 12.98 14.89
CA ALA A 187 15.63 13.33 16.07
C ALA A 187 17.04 13.85 15.77
N LEU A 188 17.56 13.68 14.54
CA LEU A 188 18.91 14.13 14.19
C LEU A 188 19.03 15.65 14.24
N ARG A 189 20.13 16.09 14.85
CA ARG A 189 20.49 17.50 15.00
C ARG A 189 21.92 17.73 14.51
N ASN A 190 22.14 18.93 13.96
CA ASN A 190 23.48 19.41 13.70
C ASN A 190 24.21 19.61 15.03
N ALA A 191 25.42 19.07 15.15
CA ALA A 191 26.20 19.10 16.41
C ALA A 191 26.58 20.52 16.88
N THR A 192 26.61 21.49 15.97
CA THR A 192 27.03 22.86 16.28
C THR A 192 25.84 23.81 16.46
N THR A 193 24.80 23.67 15.60
CA THR A 193 23.67 24.61 15.58
C THR A 193 22.42 24.07 16.28
N GLU A 194 22.40 22.81 16.66
CA GLU A 194 21.26 22.09 17.24
C GLU A 194 19.97 22.09 16.37
N GLN A 195 20.07 22.59 15.17
CA GLN A 195 18.97 22.58 14.19
C GLN A 195 18.69 21.16 13.71
N LYS A 196 17.44 20.89 13.34
CA LYS A 196 17.08 19.62 12.69
C LYS A 196 17.91 19.42 11.43
N LEU A 197 18.43 18.21 11.23
CA LEU A 197 19.18 17.87 10.02
C LEU A 197 18.23 17.78 8.80
N TYR A 198 17.02 17.24 9.02
CA TYR A 198 15.96 17.12 8.03
C TYR A 198 14.71 17.91 8.46
N PRO A 199 14.65 19.23 8.23
CA PRO A 199 13.55 20.08 8.69
C PRO A 199 12.23 19.82 7.96
N ASP A 200 12.29 19.40 6.69
CA ASP A 200 11.12 19.18 5.84
C ASP A 200 10.55 17.76 5.97
N PHE A 201 11.25 16.87 6.66
CA PHE A 201 10.79 15.51 6.91
C PHE A 201 9.64 15.48 7.93
N ARG A 202 8.54 14.80 7.54
CA ARG A 202 7.32 14.66 8.33
C ARG A 202 7.07 13.20 8.72
N LEU A 203 6.56 13.00 9.95
CA LEU A 203 6.19 11.69 10.47
C LEU A 203 4.73 11.37 10.11
N GLY A 204 4.46 11.04 8.86
CA GLY A 204 3.12 10.73 8.38
C GLY A 204 3.15 10.04 7.02
N THR A 205 1.98 9.60 6.55
CA THR A 205 1.83 8.95 5.23
C THR A 205 1.90 9.92 4.06
N GLU A 206 1.77 11.23 4.32
CA GLU A 206 1.97 12.26 3.31
C GLU A 206 3.44 12.29 2.84
N VAL A 207 3.64 12.52 1.55
CA VAL A 207 4.99 12.62 0.98
C VAL A 207 5.74 13.80 1.58
N SER A 208 6.91 13.52 2.10
CA SER A 208 7.87 14.52 2.56
C SER A 208 9.26 14.22 2.00
N ASP A 209 10.17 15.20 2.04
CA ASP A 209 11.54 15.01 1.61
C ASP A 209 12.39 14.45 2.75
N LEU A 210 13.13 13.38 2.49
CA LEU A 210 14.16 12.84 3.37
C LEU A 210 15.40 12.53 2.56
N ASP A 211 16.39 13.39 2.65
CA ASP A 211 17.69 13.23 2.00
C ASP A 211 17.60 13.05 0.46
N GLY A 212 16.65 13.78 -0.16
CA GLY A 212 16.38 13.70 -1.60
C GLY A 212 15.42 12.60 -2.02
N HIS A 213 14.93 11.78 -1.08
CA HIS A 213 13.92 10.76 -1.33
C HIS A 213 12.51 11.28 -1.02
N ARG A 214 11.52 10.83 -1.78
CA ARG A 214 10.11 10.97 -1.40
C ARG A 214 9.80 9.97 -0.30
N ALA A 215 9.64 10.46 0.91
CA ALA A 215 9.42 9.62 2.10
C ALA A 215 7.96 9.57 2.50
N SER A 216 7.48 8.39 2.86
CA SER A 216 6.19 8.15 3.49
C SER A 216 6.36 7.27 4.72
N VAL A 217 5.70 7.62 5.82
CA VAL A 217 5.83 6.88 7.09
C VAL A 217 4.54 6.16 7.40
N SER A 218 4.62 4.83 7.53
CA SER A 218 3.47 3.99 7.86
C SER A 218 3.87 2.80 8.73
N ASN A 219 3.05 2.47 9.71
CA ASN A 219 3.23 1.26 10.51
C ASN A 219 2.99 -0.05 9.74
N THR A 220 2.49 0.04 8.50
CA THR A 220 2.34 -1.11 7.60
C THR A 220 3.69 -1.66 7.13
N VAL A 221 4.74 -0.83 7.12
CA VAL A 221 6.11 -1.21 6.74
C VAL A 221 6.65 -2.34 7.61
N ARG A 222 6.50 -2.23 8.94
CA ARG A 222 6.88 -3.28 9.89
C ARG A 222 5.75 -4.27 10.14
N GLY A 223 4.51 -3.84 9.94
CA GLY A 223 3.32 -4.64 10.20
C GLY A 223 3.00 -4.80 11.68
N SER A 224 3.53 -3.92 12.53
CA SER A 224 3.32 -3.95 13.98
C SER A 224 1.82 -3.92 14.34
N GLY A 225 1.41 -4.82 15.24
CA GLY A 225 0.03 -4.94 15.70
C GLY A 225 -0.91 -5.73 14.78
N VAL A 226 -0.44 -6.17 13.62
CA VAL A 226 -1.20 -7.03 12.68
C VAL A 226 -0.51 -8.37 12.48
N LEU A 227 0.80 -8.36 12.22
CA LEU A 227 1.56 -9.57 12.01
C LEU A 227 1.86 -10.26 13.33
N ALA A 228 1.65 -11.58 13.38
CA ALA A 228 1.96 -12.39 14.57
C ALA A 228 3.48 -12.47 14.82
N VAL A 229 4.28 -12.39 13.76
CA VAL A 229 5.74 -12.37 13.80
C VAL A 229 6.21 -11.01 13.30
N ASP A 230 7.06 -10.35 14.09
CA ASP A 230 7.69 -9.09 13.70
C ASP A 230 8.57 -9.31 12.47
N THR A 231 8.29 -8.59 11.39
CA THR A 231 9.08 -8.66 10.14
C THR A 231 10.44 -8.01 10.29
N LYS A 232 10.62 -7.23 11.35
CA LYS A 232 11.81 -6.41 11.60
C LYS A 232 12.14 -5.43 10.46
N ALA A 233 11.21 -5.21 9.52
CA ALA A 233 11.38 -4.25 8.46
C ALA A 233 11.28 -2.83 9.02
N LEU A 234 12.33 -2.04 8.84
CA LEU A 234 12.40 -0.64 9.25
C LEU A 234 12.10 0.31 8.09
N GLY A 235 12.42 -0.10 6.86
CA GLY A 235 12.15 0.67 5.66
C GLY A 235 12.35 -0.12 4.39
N PHE A 236 11.71 0.35 3.33
CA PHE A 236 11.92 -0.07 1.96
C PHE A 236 12.35 1.16 1.16
N VAL A 237 13.50 1.07 0.53
CA VAL A 237 14.13 2.14 -0.25
C VAL A 237 14.26 1.70 -1.69
N GLY A 238 13.88 2.52 -2.66
CA GLY A 238 14.03 2.16 -4.06
C GLY A 238 13.14 2.92 -5.01
N ASN A 239 12.84 2.29 -6.14
CA ASN A 239 11.94 2.85 -7.15
C ASN A 239 10.55 2.23 -7.04
N PHE A 240 9.62 2.93 -6.40
CA PHE A 240 8.24 2.45 -6.22
C PHE A 240 7.40 2.50 -7.51
N ASP A 241 7.87 3.13 -8.59
CA ASP A 241 7.20 3.03 -9.88
C ASP A 241 7.27 1.63 -10.50
N THR A 242 8.14 0.75 -9.98
CA THR A 242 8.17 -0.68 -10.35
C THR A 242 7.01 -1.46 -9.75
N ILE A 243 6.33 -0.90 -8.76
CA ILE A 243 5.12 -1.46 -8.15
C ILE A 243 3.93 -1.03 -9.02
N ARG A 244 3.40 -1.96 -9.79
CA ARG A 244 2.21 -1.75 -10.62
C ARG A 244 0.99 -2.17 -9.84
N TRP A 245 0.12 -1.21 -9.51
CA TRP A 245 -1.11 -1.49 -8.77
C TRP A 245 -2.27 -0.66 -9.30
N GLY A 246 -3.48 -1.10 -8.99
CA GLY A 246 -4.68 -0.35 -9.32
C GLY A 246 -5.92 -0.90 -8.65
N VAL A 247 -6.98 -0.11 -8.66
CA VAL A 247 -8.29 -0.53 -8.20
C VAL A 247 -9.06 -1.09 -9.38
N GLN A 248 -9.27 -2.40 -9.37
CA GLN A 248 -10.03 -3.07 -10.43
C GLN A 248 -11.53 -2.91 -10.23
N LYS A 249 -11.99 -2.95 -8.97
CA LYS A 249 -13.38 -2.74 -8.61
C LYS A 249 -13.47 -2.19 -7.19
N SER A 250 -14.33 -1.21 -7.01
CA SER A 250 -14.72 -0.70 -5.71
C SER A 250 -16.22 -0.84 -5.55
N ILE A 251 -16.64 -1.50 -4.49
CA ILE A 251 -18.02 -1.55 -4.06
C ILE A 251 -18.10 -0.60 -2.87
N GLY A 252 -18.86 0.49 -3.05
CA GLY A 252 -19.10 1.45 -1.98
C GLY A 252 -19.75 0.79 -0.77
N LEU A 253 -20.35 1.58 0.09
CA LEU A 253 -21.02 1.07 1.27
C LEU A 253 -22.28 0.31 0.87
N GLU A 254 -22.32 -0.98 1.19
CA GLU A 254 -23.51 -1.84 1.09
C GLU A 254 -24.18 -1.94 2.46
N VAL A 255 -25.50 -1.76 2.50
CA VAL A 255 -26.30 -1.94 3.71
C VAL A 255 -26.96 -3.31 3.66
N ILE A 256 -26.58 -4.21 4.58
CA ILE A 256 -27.08 -5.56 4.68
C ILE A 256 -28.04 -5.63 5.86
N ARG A 257 -29.30 -6.01 5.61
CA ARG A 257 -30.36 -6.03 6.63
C ARG A 257 -30.80 -7.44 7.02
N TYR A 258 -30.32 -8.46 6.34
CA TYR A 258 -30.76 -9.85 6.52
C TYR A 258 -29.57 -10.80 6.45
N GLY A 259 -29.72 -11.97 7.08
CA GLY A 259 -28.71 -13.02 7.09
C GLY A 259 -27.59 -12.80 8.09
N ASP A 260 -26.54 -13.57 7.95
CA ASP A 260 -25.34 -13.53 8.80
C ASP A 260 -24.09 -13.18 7.97
N PRO A 261 -23.77 -11.89 7.78
CA PRO A 261 -22.70 -11.47 6.90
C PRO A 261 -21.30 -11.66 7.48
N ASP A 262 -21.16 -11.90 8.77
CA ASP A 262 -19.88 -11.91 9.51
C ASP A 262 -19.71 -13.05 10.51
N GLY A 263 -20.64 -14.02 10.54
CA GLY A 263 -20.61 -15.14 11.47
C GLY A 263 -21.11 -14.80 12.88
N GLY A 264 -21.65 -13.60 13.09
CA GLY A 264 -22.14 -13.12 14.39
C GLY A 264 -23.62 -13.45 14.66
N GLY A 265 -24.28 -14.24 13.80
CA GLY A 265 -25.69 -14.59 13.87
C GLY A 265 -26.59 -13.76 12.95
N ASP A 266 -27.83 -14.17 12.80
CA ASP A 266 -28.81 -13.53 11.91
C ASP A 266 -29.13 -12.09 12.36
N LEU A 267 -28.95 -11.12 11.46
CA LEU A 267 -29.14 -9.70 11.73
C LEU A 267 -30.57 -9.39 12.21
N LYS A 268 -31.58 -9.97 11.58
CA LYS A 268 -33.00 -9.72 11.96
C LYS A 268 -33.34 -10.27 13.33
N ARG A 269 -32.75 -11.40 13.72
CA ARG A 269 -32.94 -12.00 15.03
C ARG A 269 -32.48 -11.08 16.16
N TYR A 270 -31.47 -10.24 15.89
CA TYR A 270 -30.87 -9.37 16.90
C TYR A 270 -31.17 -7.88 16.68
N ASN A 271 -32.12 -7.53 15.78
CA ASN A 271 -32.37 -6.13 15.38
C ASN A 271 -31.14 -5.36 15.00
N GLN A 272 -30.33 -5.94 14.09
CA GLN A 272 -29.07 -5.38 13.66
C GLN A 272 -29.05 -5.14 12.16
N VAL A 273 -28.13 -4.26 11.75
CA VAL A 273 -27.80 -3.95 10.37
C VAL A 273 -26.28 -4.03 10.20
N ALA A 274 -25.83 -4.51 9.06
CA ALA A 274 -24.41 -4.51 8.74
C ALA A 274 -24.11 -3.57 7.56
N PHE A 275 -23.00 -2.88 7.68
CA PHE A 275 -22.43 -2.05 6.62
C PHE A 275 -21.16 -2.72 6.11
N ARG A 276 -21.08 -2.96 4.82
CA ARG A 276 -19.93 -3.58 4.17
C ARG A 276 -19.38 -2.69 3.07
N SER A 277 -18.07 -2.53 3.04
CA SER A 277 -17.37 -1.96 1.90
C SER A 277 -16.34 -2.96 1.39
N GLU A 278 -16.20 -3.03 0.07
CA GLU A 278 -15.28 -3.95 -0.59
C GLU A 278 -14.44 -3.23 -1.64
N VAL A 279 -13.20 -3.66 -1.78
CA VAL A 279 -12.30 -3.20 -2.81
C VAL A 279 -11.55 -4.39 -3.42
N VAL A 280 -11.35 -4.36 -4.71
CA VAL A 280 -10.50 -5.31 -5.42
C VAL A 280 -9.28 -4.56 -5.94
N TYR A 281 -8.14 -4.86 -5.36
CA TYR A 281 -6.85 -4.38 -5.85
C TYR A 281 -6.24 -5.40 -6.80
N GLY A 282 -5.61 -4.91 -7.86
CA GLY A 282 -4.64 -5.67 -8.61
C GLY A 282 -3.25 -5.10 -8.35
N TRP A 283 -2.26 -5.94 -8.11
CA TRP A 283 -0.87 -5.47 -8.04
C TRP A 283 0.12 -6.52 -8.52
N GLY A 284 1.31 -6.05 -8.86
CA GLY A 284 2.48 -6.83 -9.17
C GLY A 284 3.73 -5.98 -9.05
N VAL A 285 4.82 -6.58 -8.62
CA VAL A 285 6.13 -5.94 -8.55
C VAL A 285 6.94 -6.37 -9.77
N ALA A 286 7.37 -5.43 -10.59
CA ALA A 286 8.08 -5.72 -11.83
C ALA A 286 9.44 -6.34 -11.56
N ASP A 287 10.20 -5.76 -10.62
CA ASP A 287 11.51 -6.25 -10.19
C ASP A 287 11.73 -5.97 -8.70
N LEU A 288 12.08 -7.01 -7.93
CA LEU A 288 12.36 -6.88 -6.50
C LEU A 288 13.73 -6.25 -6.23
N ASN A 289 14.66 -6.31 -7.20
CA ASN A 289 15.98 -5.68 -7.08
C ASN A 289 15.91 -4.14 -7.15
N ALA A 290 14.79 -3.61 -7.64
CA ALA A 290 14.53 -2.17 -7.61
C ALA A 290 14.29 -1.60 -6.20
N VAL A 291 14.23 -2.47 -5.19
CA VAL A 291 13.94 -2.10 -3.80
C VAL A 291 14.89 -2.81 -2.85
N ALA A 292 15.47 -2.07 -1.90
CA ALA A 292 16.22 -2.59 -0.77
C ALA A 292 15.39 -2.52 0.51
N LYS A 293 15.53 -3.54 1.37
CA LYS A 293 14.91 -3.61 2.68
C LYS A 293 15.92 -3.28 3.76
N ILE A 294 15.64 -2.27 4.56
CA ILE A 294 16.37 -1.99 5.80
C ILE A 294 15.66 -2.76 6.92
N HIS A 295 16.40 -3.54 7.69
CA HIS A 295 15.83 -4.37 8.75
C HIS A 295 16.66 -4.32 10.03
N ASP A 296 15.99 -4.63 11.13
CA ASP A 296 16.58 -4.73 12.46
C ASP A 296 16.71 -6.22 12.83
N LEU A 297 17.93 -6.71 13.04
CA LEU A 297 18.17 -8.11 13.40
C LEU A 297 18.24 -8.35 14.91
N VAL A 298 18.18 -7.28 15.72
CA VAL A 298 18.26 -7.35 17.19
C VAL A 298 16.89 -7.52 17.83
#